data_6e7283ce8cb880fbe812e71970303b62
#
_entry.id   6e7283ce8cb880fbe812e71970303b62
#
_cell.length_a   1.000
_cell.length_b   1.000
_cell.length_c   1.000
_cell.angle_alpha   90.00
_cell.angle_beta   90.00
_cell.angle_gamma   90.00
#
_symmetry.space_group_name_H-M   'P 1'
#
loop_
_entity.id
_entity.type
_entity.pdbx_description
1 polymer ?
#
loop_
_entity_poly.entity_id
_entity_poly.type
_entity_poly.pdbx_seq_one_letter_code
_entity_poly.pdbx_strand_id
1 'polypeptide(L)'
;MPVSVAEKLHLWPPRSTMSTLLETGGGEIITPYYTSAGELELILEDRESLKVKVNIIVNPHIDEVAVSDYVASMLGVILLDFKRGEWRLRDDPEDKVRESVKR
;
A
#
# COMPACT_ATOMS: atom_id res chain seq x y z
N MET A 1 -6.63 1.75 -2.48
CA MET A 1 -7.15 2.24 -1.17
C MET A 1 -8.66 2.15 -1.16
N PRO A 2 -9.26 1.60 -0.13
CA PRO A 2 -10.72 1.56 0.01
C PRO A 2 -11.32 2.96 0.19
N VAL A 3 -12.59 3.11 -0.19
CA VAL A 3 -13.32 4.38 -0.02
C VAL A 3 -13.37 4.80 1.46
N SER A 4 -13.59 3.85 2.37
CA SER A 4 -13.66 4.15 3.81
C SER A 4 -12.37 4.79 4.36
N VAL A 5 -11.22 4.36 3.88
CA VAL A 5 -9.93 4.94 4.27
C VAL A 5 -9.75 6.30 3.59
N ALA A 6 -10.12 6.40 2.31
CA ALA A 6 -10.03 7.67 1.57
C ALA A 6 -10.89 8.76 2.22
N GLU A 7 -12.07 8.43 2.71
CA GLU A 7 -12.93 9.37 3.44
C GLU A 7 -12.24 9.93 4.68
N LYS A 8 -11.58 9.06 5.45
CA LYS A 8 -10.83 9.47 6.65
C LYS A 8 -9.66 10.40 6.33
N LEU A 9 -9.09 10.26 5.14
CA LEU A 9 -7.97 11.08 4.67
C LEU A 9 -8.43 12.31 3.89
N HIS A 10 -9.73 12.55 3.80
CA HIS A 10 -10.34 13.64 3.02
C HIS A 10 -10.03 13.57 1.51
N LEU A 11 -9.88 12.35 1.00
CA LEU A 11 -9.66 12.08 -0.42
C LEU A 11 -10.93 11.58 -1.13
N TRP A 12 -12.01 11.46 -0.41
CA TRP A 12 -13.30 11.05 -0.94
C TRP A 12 -14.43 11.87 -0.32
N PRO A 13 -15.40 12.38 -1.09
CA PRO A 13 -15.50 12.27 -2.54
C PRO A 13 -14.38 13.02 -3.27
N PRO A 14 -14.03 12.61 -4.49
CA PRO A 14 -12.97 13.27 -5.26
C PRO A 14 -13.38 14.71 -5.62
N ARG A 15 -12.40 15.61 -5.55
CA ARG A 15 -12.63 17.02 -5.91
C ARG A 15 -12.05 17.31 -7.28
N SER A 16 -10.82 17.79 -7.31
CA SER A 16 -10.09 18.06 -8.54
C SER A 16 -8.94 17.08 -8.60
N THR A 17 -9.03 16.10 -9.49
CA THR A 17 -8.04 15.03 -9.56
C THR A 17 -8.01 14.41 -10.94
N MET A 18 -6.94 13.72 -11.24
CA MET A 18 -6.85 12.87 -12.42
C MET A 18 -7.59 11.56 -12.14
N SER A 19 -8.10 10.95 -13.20
CA SER A 19 -8.68 9.63 -13.14
C SER A 19 -7.75 8.65 -13.85
N THR A 20 -7.77 7.41 -13.40
CA THR A 20 -7.06 6.32 -14.06
C THR A 20 -7.99 5.16 -14.32
N LEU A 21 -7.67 4.38 -15.33
CA LEU A 21 -8.37 3.15 -15.64
C LEU A 21 -7.74 2.03 -14.82
N LEU A 22 -8.55 1.36 -14.03
CA LEU A 22 -8.11 0.27 -13.16
C LEU A 22 -8.77 -1.02 -13.59
N GLU A 23 -7.96 -2.04 -13.88
CA GLU A 23 -8.46 -3.37 -14.14
C GLU A 23 -8.71 -4.10 -12.83
N THR A 24 -9.90 -4.68 -12.71
CA THR A 24 -10.31 -5.45 -11.54
C THR A 24 -10.80 -6.82 -11.99
N GLY A 25 -11.01 -7.73 -11.06
CA GLY A 25 -11.60 -9.02 -11.34
C GLY A 25 -13.00 -8.96 -11.97
N GLY A 26 -13.72 -7.84 -11.80
CA GLY A 26 -15.02 -7.59 -12.38
C GLY A 26 -15.00 -6.74 -13.65
N GLY A 27 -13.82 -6.40 -14.18
CA GLY A 27 -13.65 -5.57 -15.36
C GLY A 27 -12.84 -4.30 -15.08
N GLU A 28 -12.96 -3.33 -15.96
CA GLU A 28 -12.26 -2.06 -15.84
C GLU A 28 -13.14 -1.01 -15.16
N ILE A 29 -12.53 -0.19 -14.30
CA ILE A 29 -13.21 0.96 -13.69
C ILE A 29 -12.35 2.21 -13.85
N ILE A 30 -13.00 3.37 -13.90
CA ILE A 30 -12.34 4.67 -13.83
C ILE A 30 -12.40 5.12 -12.37
N THR A 31 -11.25 5.43 -11.79
CA THR A 31 -11.17 5.75 -10.37
C THR A 31 -10.25 6.95 -10.13
N PRO A 32 -10.47 7.71 -9.04
CA PRO A 32 -9.59 8.82 -8.67
C PRO A 32 -8.16 8.37 -8.47
N TYR A 33 -7.24 9.18 -8.99
CA TYR A 33 -5.80 8.96 -8.89
C TYR A 33 -5.15 10.24 -8.40
N TYR A 34 -4.43 10.14 -7.28
CA TYR A 34 -3.75 11.27 -6.66
C TYR A 34 -2.25 11.05 -6.71
N THR A 35 -1.53 11.95 -7.40
CA THR A 35 -0.07 11.86 -7.51
C THR A 35 0.59 12.50 -6.29
N SER A 36 1.59 11.81 -5.73
CA SER A 36 2.36 12.27 -4.58
C SER A 36 1.48 12.78 -3.44
N ALA A 37 0.35 12.12 -3.23
CA ALA A 37 -0.72 12.59 -2.35
C ALA A 37 -0.49 12.28 -0.88
N GLY A 38 0.47 11.42 -0.57
CA GLY A 38 0.73 11.05 0.81
C GLY A 38 2.08 10.40 1.00
N GLU A 39 2.37 10.12 2.26
CA GLU A 39 3.54 9.35 2.64
C GLU A 39 3.08 8.04 3.27
N LEU A 40 3.70 6.94 2.84
CA LEU A 40 3.51 5.65 3.46
C LEU A 40 4.67 5.40 4.40
N GLU A 41 4.38 5.13 5.66
CA GLU A 41 5.38 4.87 6.67
C GLU A 41 5.30 3.42 7.14
N LEU A 42 6.43 2.73 7.08
CA LEU A 42 6.54 1.39 7.64
C LEU A 42 7.00 1.52 9.09
N ILE A 43 6.09 1.25 10.02
CA ILE A 43 6.34 1.38 11.46
C ILE A 43 6.83 0.05 12.00
N LEU A 44 8.05 0.06 12.55
CA LEU A 44 8.69 -1.12 13.13
C LEU A 44 9.16 -0.80 14.53
N GLU A 45 9.03 -1.77 15.44
CA GLU A 45 9.42 -1.60 16.84
C GLU A 45 10.94 -1.66 17.04
N ASP A 46 11.64 -2.36 16.16
CA ASP A 46 13.05 -2.69 16.31
C ASP A 46 14.00 -1.85 15.47
N ARG A 47 13.50 -0.83 14.79
CA ARG A 47 14.30 0.06 13.97
C ARG A 47 13.54 1.34 13.63
N GLU A 48 14.24 2.30 13.03
CA GLU A 48 13.61 3.55 12.57
C GLU A 48 12.56 3.30 11.48
N SER A 49 11.54 4.14 11.48
CA SER A 49 10.48 4.10 10.47
C SER A 49 11.04 4.44 9.10
N LEU A 50 10.49 3.77 8.08
CA LEU A 50 10.78 4.03 6.68
C LEU A 50 9.59 4.73 6.04
N LYS A 51 9.86 5.84 5.34
CA LYS A 51 8.82 6.65 4.69
C LYS A 51 9.08 6.76 3.21
N VAL A 52 8.03 6.65 2.42
CA VAL A 52 8.10 6.90 0.97
C VAL A 52 6.88 7.71 0.54
N LYS A 53 7.07 8.60 -0.44
CA LYS A 53 5.94 9.29 -1.07
C LYS A 53 5.25 8.34 -2.03
N VAL A 54 3.93 8.38 -2.02
CA VAL A 54 3.12 7.44 -2.79
C VAL A 54 2.04 8.18 -3.57
N ASN A 55 1.68 7.58 -4.70
CA ASN A 55 0.47 7.92 -5.43
C ASN A 55 -0.66 7.08 -4.84
N ILE A 56 -1.87 7.64 -4.83
CA ILE A 56 -3.03 6.98 -4.23
C ILE A 56 -4.08 6.76 -5.29
N ILE A 57 -4.54 5.52 -5.39
CA ILE A 57 -5.69 5.13 -6.21
C ILE A 57 -6.79 4.69 -5.25
N VAL A 58 -7.98 5.25 -5.41
CA VAL A 58 -9.15 4.84 -4.62
C VAL A 58 -9.88 3.75 -5.38
N ASN A 59 -10.01 2.57 -4.78
CA ASN A 59 -10.71 1.44 -5.37
C ASN A 59 -11.93 1.08 -4.52
N PRO A 60 -13.16 1.31 -5.04
CA PRO A 60 -14.37 1.04 -4.26
C PRO A 60 -14.69 -0.44 -4.09
N HIS A 61 -13.96 -1.33 -4.74
CA HIS A 61 -14.20 -2.78 -4.69
C HIS A 61 -13.31 -3.52 -3.70
N ILE A 62 -12.47 -2.81 -2.95
CA ILE A 62 -11.62 -3.41 -1.93
C ILE A 62 -11.95 -2.85 -0.56
N ASP A 63 -11.69 -3.63 0.46
CA ASP A 63 -11.91 -3.26 1.86
C ASP A 63 -10.61 -3.14 2.66
N GLU A 64 -9.47 -3.36 2.02
CA GLU A 64 -8.16 -3.26 2.64
C GLU A 64 -7.25 -2.34 1.82
N VAL A 65 -6.30 -1.70 2.50
CA VAL A 65 -5.25 -0.96 1.82
C VAL A 65 -4.28 -1.94 1.18
N ALA A 66 -4.07 -1.81 -0.12
CA ALA A 66 -3.11 -2.60 -0.86
C ALA A 66 -1.94 -1.73 -1.31
N VAL A 67 -0.74 -2.29 -1.26
CA VAL A 67 0.51 -1.63 -1.63
C VAL A 67 1.06 -2.29 -2.88
N SER A 68 1.45 -1.49 -3.87
CA SER A 68 2.03 -2.01 -5.10
C SER A 68 3.41 -2.63 -4.87
N ASP A 69 3.81 -3.53 -5.77
CA ASP A 69 5.14 -4.14 -5.74
C ASP A 69 6.25 -3.09 -5.81
N TYR A 70 6.03 -2.02 -6.57
CA TYR A 70 6.97 -0.91 -6.69
C TYR A 70 7.18 -0.22 -5.33
N VAL A 71 6.11 0.10 -4.61
CA VAL A 71 6.19 0.74 -3.29
C VAL A 71 6.83 -0.20 -2.27
N ALA A 72 6.46 -1.48 -2.28
CA ALA A 72 7.07 -2.47 -1.41
C ALA A 72 8.58 -2.58 -1.66
N SER A 73 8.99 -2.52 -2.92
CA SER A 73 10.41 -2.52 -3.30
C SER A 73 11.13 -1.26 -2.80
N MET A 74 10.49 -0.08 -2.90
CA MET A 74 11.05 1.17 -2.37
C MET A 74 11.25 1.11 -0.87
N LEU A 75 10.35 0.44 -0.14
CA LEU A 75 10.49 0.21 1.30
C LEU A 75 11.52 -0.86 1.64
N GLY A 76 12.01 -1.59 0.64
CA GLY A 76 12.99 -2.65 0.83
C GLY A 76 12.39 -3.97 1.33
N VAL A 77 11.10 -4.19 1.15
CA VAL A 77 10.42 -5.40 1.59
C VAL A 77 10.78 -6.58 0.69
N ILE A 78 11.20 -7.68 1.30
CA ILE A 78 11.45 -8.95 0.62
C ILE A 78 10.45 -9.97 1.17
N LEU A 79 9.67 -10.57 0.28
CA LEU A 79 8.69 -11.59 0.64
C LEU A 79 9.38 -12.95 0.70
N LEU A 80 9.26 -13.64 1.83
CA LEU A 80 9.87 -14.94 2.06
C LEU A 80 8.88 -16.08 1.86
N ASP A 81 7.66 -15.92 2.37
CA ASP A 81 6.61 -16.93 2.24
C ASP A 81 5.24 -16.23 2.26
N PHE A 82 4.57 -16.23 1.12
CA PHE A 82 3.25 -15.60 0.98
C PHE A 82 2.18 -16.26 1.86
N LYS A 83 2.20 -17.57 1.94
CA LYS A 83 1.20 -18.33 2.68
C LYS A 83 1.29 -18.08 4.18
N ARG A 84 2.51 -18.00 4.71
CA ARG A 84 2.76 -17.76 6.12
C ARG A 84 2.82 -16.28 6.47
N GLY A 85 2.85 -15.40 5.46
CA GLY A 85 3.00 -13.96 5.67
C GLY A 85 4.37 -13.58 6.21
N GLU A 86 5.40 -14.33 5.82
CA GLU A 86 6.77 -14.10 6.27
C GLU A 86 7.51 -13.17 5.32
N TRP A 87 8.24 -12.22 5.88
CA TRP A 87 8.98 -11.22 5.10
C TRP A 87 10.16 -10.68 5.90
N ARG A 88 11.03 -9.95 5.25
CA ARG A 88 12.09 -9.18 5.90
C ARG A 88 12.39 -7.94 5.09
N LEU A 89 13.22 -7.07 5.65
CA LEU A 89 13.74 -5.93 4.91
C LEU A 89 15.08 -6.29 4.27
N ARG A 90 15.40 -5.60 3.17
CA ARG A 90 16.64 -5.87 2.41
C ARG A 90 17.90 -5.74 3.25
N ASP A 91 17.91 -4.80 4.20
CA ASP A 91 19.02 -4.55 5.10
C ASP A 91 18.92 -5.27 6.46
N ASP A 92 17.90 -6.11 6.63
CA ASP A 92 17.84 -7.01 7.79
C ASP A 92 18.90 -8.14 7.63
N PRO A 93 19.34 -8.76 8.74
CA PRO A 93 20.13 -9.99 8.66
C PRO A 93 19.43 -11.07 7.83
N GLU A 94 20.19 -11.89 7.11
CA GLU A 94 19.62 -12.93 6.21
C GLU A 94 18.71 -13.93 6.92
N ASP A 95 18.96 -14.17 8.20
CA ASP A 95 18.16 -15.09 9.02
C ASP A 95 16.97 -14.42 9.72
N LYS A 96 16.79 -13.13 9.50
CA LYS A 96 15.65 -12.40 10.07
C LYS A 96 14.36 -12.77 9.36
N VAL A 97 13.32 -13.10 10.14
CA VAL A 97 11.98 -13.34 9.62
C VAL A 97 11.01 -12.45 10.38
N ARG A 98 10.24 -11.66 9.65
CA ARG A 98 9.14 -10.86 10.19
C ARG A 98 7.83 -11.51 9.77
N GLU A 99 6.82 -11.38 10.59
CA GLU A 99 5.52 -11.95 10.29
C GLU A 99 4.49 -10.85 10.09
N SER A 100 3.62 -11.07 9.10
CA SER A 100 2.47 -10.19 8.90
C SER A 100 1.48 -10.34 10.04
N VAL A 101 0.75 -9.26 10.32
CA VAL A 101 -0.33 -9.29 11.30
C VAL A 101 -1.42 -10.24 10.81
N LYS A 102 -1.79 -11.20 11.65
CA LYS A 102 -2.88 -12.13 11.35
C LYS A 102 -4.23 -11.49 11.68
N ARG A 103 -5.19 -11.76 10.85
CA ARG A 103 -6.56 -11.29 11.03
C ARG A 103 -7.50 -12.42 11.32
#